data_fccb8aebc5122632f23aeaff2bd7d467
#
_entry.id   fccb8aebc5122632f23aeaff2bd7d467
#
_cell.length_a   1.000
_cell.length_b   1.000
_cell.length_c   1.000
_cell.angle_alpha   90.00
_cell.angle_beta   90.00
_cell.angle_gamma   90.00
#
_symmetry.space_group_name_H-M   'P 1'
#
loop_
_entity.id
_entity.type
_entity.pdbx_description
1 polymer ?
#
loop_
_entity_poly.entity_id
_entity_poly.type
_entity_poly.pdbx_seq_one_letter_code
_entity_poly.pdbx_strand_id
1 'polypeptide(L)'
;MVRVCFAKLGAIGSAVISEYLLDERADRQDLEVRVITSGSKMGETEAEEVAEKVLEFNPDIVIVASPNATLPGPKKLRETLKSAGKNVIVLSDAPAKKIIEELENEGFGYIIVTGDSMIGARREFLDPSEMALYNSDVIKVLSATGALRAIQLAIDRAIQNGELPKLVIDAWKAVESCEFNNPYALAKAFAAYSIAEKVAAITTKACFVEKSAERYIPMVAAAHEMMRYAARLADEARELEKSCDSVLRTPHARDGKVLKKTKLMEKPS
;
A
#
# COMPACT_ATOMS: atom_id res chain seq x y z
N MET A 1 -10.13 19.93 11.37
CA MET A 1 -9.64 19.39 10.07
C MET A 1 -8.28 18.79 10.35
N VAL A 2 -8.13 17.48 10.16
CA VAL A 2 -6.88 16.74 10.38
C VAL A 2 -5.98 16.86 9.15
N ARG A 3 -4.69 17.11 9.36
CA ARG A 3 -3.70 17.21 8.26
C ARG A 3 -2.91 15.92 8.15
N VAL A 4 -3.01 15.26 7.00
CA VAL A 4 -2.33 13.99 6.72
C VAL A 4 -1.31 14.19 5.61
N CYS A 5 -0.08 13.69 5.82
CA CYS A 5 0.96 13.76 4.80
C CYS A 5 1.46 12.36 4.45
N PHE A 6 1.48 12.03 3.15
CA PHE A 6 2.24 10.90 2.62
C PHE A 6 3.66 11.36 2.28
N ALA A 7 4.62 10.95 3.10
CA ALA A 7 6.05 11.19 2.90
C ALA A 7 6.68 9.96 2.22
N LYS A 8 7.01 10.07 0.94
CA LYS A 8 7.37 8.91 0.11
C LYS A 8 8.83 8.92 -0.29
N LEU A 9 9.50 7.80 -0.04
CA LEU A 9 10.83 7.49 -0.56
C LEU A 9 10.75 6.23 -1.42
N GLY A 10 10.88 6.38 -2.74
CA GLY A 10 10.65 5.33 -3.71
C GLY A 10 9.16 5.12 -4.01
N ALA A 11 8.85 4.06 -4.78
CA ALA A 11 7.50 3.74 -5.22
C ALA A 11 6.99 2.45 -4.57
N ILE A 12 5.76 2.50 -4.06
CA ILE A 12 5.04 1.36 -3.48
C ILE A 12 3.56 1.47 -3.87
N GLY A 13 2.94 0.38 -4.34
CA GLY A 13 1.58 0.39 -4.88
C GLY A 13 0.52 0.78 -3.87
N SER A 14 0.64 0.29 -2.65
CA SER A 14 -0.27 0.62 -1.55
C SER A 14 -0.31 2.10 -1.20
N ALA A 15 0.81 2.83 -1.33
CA ALA A 15 0.81 4.28 -1.09
C ALA A 15 0.03 5.03 -2.17
N VAL A 16 0.23 4.70 -3.45
CA VAL A 16 -0.44 5.37 -4.57
C VAL A 16 -1.96 5.28 -4.45
N ILE A 17 -2.48 4.08 -4.15
CA ILE A 17 -3.93 3.88 -4.03
C ILE A 17 -4.50 4.45 -2.72
N SER A 18 -3.74 4.46 -1.63
CA SER A 18 -4.19 5.00 -0.34
C SER A 18 -4.37 6.51 -0.39
N GLU A 19 -3.53 7.22 -1.14
CA GLU A 19 -3.64 8.67 -1.34
C GLU A 19 -4.99 9.06 -1.94
N TYR A 20 -5.47 8.32 -2.93
CA TYR A 20 -6.75 8.59 -3.57
C TYR A 20 -7.96 8.29 -2.70
N LEU A 21 -7.83 7.36 -1.76
CA LEU A 21 -8.95 6.94 -0.93
C LEU A 21 -9.14 7.77 0.34
N LEU A 22 -8.13 8.50 0.77
CA LEU A 22 -8.27 9.38 1.93
C LEU A 22 -9.13 10.61 1.62
N ASP A 23 -8.92 11.19 0.44
CA ASP A 23 -9.67 12.37 0.00
C ASP A 23 -10.19 12.14 -1.42
N GLU A 24 -11.02 11.13 -1.56
CA GLU A 24 -11.64 10.80 -2.82
C GLU A 24 -12.43 11.97 -3.37
N ARG A 25 -12.12 12.41 -4.59
CA ARG A 25 -12.77 13.50 -5.31
C ARG A 25 -12.59 14.89 -4.66
N ALA A 26 -11.64 15.05 -3.74
CA ALA A 26 -11.44 16.29 -3.00
C ALA A 26 -12.74 16.81 -2.32
N ASP A 27 -13.53 15.89 -1.77
CA ASP A 27 -14.87 16.15 -1.26
C ASP A 27 -14.96 16.09 0.28
N ARG A 28 -13.91 15.60 0.94
CA ARG A 28 -13.84 15.49 2.39
C ARG A 28 -13.57 16.85 3.04
N GLN A 29 -14.37 17.20 4.03
CA GLN A 29 -14.27 18.46 4.77
C GLN A 29 -13.53 18.30 6.11
N ASP A 30 -13.30 17.08 6.54
CA ASP A 30 -12.69 16.75 7.83
C ASP A 30 -11.16 16.68 7.78
N LEU A 31 -10.57 16.56 6.59
CA LEU A 31 -9.12 16.42 6.45
C LEU A 31 -8.50 17.20 5.28
N GLU A 32 -7.20 17.42 5.37
CA GLU A 32 -6.35 17.97 4.32
C GLU A 32 -5.21 16.99 4.05
N VAL A 33 -5.05 16.55 2.79
CA VAL A 33 -4.02 15.58 2.38
C VAL A 33 -2.95 16.25 1.53
N ARG A 34 -1.67 15.92 1.80
CA ARG A 34 -0.54 16.27 0.94
C ARG A 34 0.33 15.06 0.68
N VAL A 35 0.93 15.03 -0.50
CA VAL A 35 1.91 14.03 -0.90
C VAL A 35 3.24 14.73 -1.17
N ILE A 36 4.27 14.31 -0.47
CA ILE A 36 5.65 14.81 -0.62
C ILE A 36 6.54 13.62 -0.95
N THR A 37 7.28 13.67 -2.04
CA THR A 37 8.01 12.51 -2.55
C THR A 37 9.39 12.90 -3.09
N SER A 38 10.36 12.00 -2.90
CA SER A 38 11.68 12.04 -3.56
C SER A 38 11.69 11.37 -4.95
N GLY A 39 10.56 10.85 -5.43
CA GLY A 39 10.52 9.97 -6.59
C GLY A 39 11.12 8.60 -6.28
N SER A 40 12.02 8.11 -7.13
CA SER A 40 12.60 6.77 -7.00
C SER A 40 13.81 6.67 -6.06
N LYS A 41 14.41 7.80 -5.67
CA LYS A 41 15.58 7.82 -4.79
C LYS A 41 15.18 7.66 -3.33
N MET A 42 16.00 6.91 -2.56
CA MET A 42 15.71 6.55 -1.17
C MET A 42 16.93 6.74 -0.26
N GLY A 43 17.81 7.67 -0.60
CA GLY A 43 18.98 7.99 0.21
C GLY A 43 18.66 8.88 1.42
N GLU A 44 19.66 9.11 2.26
CA GLU A 44 19.51 9.96 3.44
C GLU A 44 19.35 11.44 3.08
N THR A 45 19.98 11.90 2.00
CA THR A 45 19.81 13.27 1.50
C THR A 45 18.36 13.53 1.08
N GLU A 46 17.78 12.62 0.29
CA GLU A 46 16.39 12.72 -0.13
C GLU A 46 15.42 12.61 1.07
N ALA A 47 15.80 11.84 2.09
CA ALA A 47 15.02 11.75 3.32
C ALA A 47 14.99 13.09 4.09
N GLU A 48 16.12 13.80 4.15
CA GLU A 48 16.21 15.14 4.76
C GLU A 48 15.39 16.17 4.00
N GLU A 49 15.48 16.20 2.67
CA GLU A 49 14.68 17.09 1.82
C GLU A 49 13.17 16.85 1.98
N VAL A 50 12.75 15.58 2.01
CA VAL A 50 11.33 15.22 2.23
C VAL A 50 10.90 15.61 3.63
N ALA A 51 11.72 15.35 4.66
CA ALA A 51 11.39 15.70 6.03
C ALA A 51 11.18 17.22 6.20
N GLU A 52 12.05 18.06 5.61
CA GLU A 52 11.91 19.51 5.62
C GLU A 52 10.54 19.95 5.09
N LYS A 53 10.16 19.46 3.91
CA LYS A 53 8.88 19.81 3.29
C LYS A 53 7.66 19.27 4.06
N VAL A 54 7.77 18.11 4.69
CA VAL A 54 6.75 17.57 5.59
C VAL A 54 6.56 18.48 6.80
N LEU A 55 7.66 18.93 7.41
CA LEU A 55 7.60 19.81 8.58
C LEU A 55 7.07 21.20 8.25
N GLU A 56 7.37 21.75 7.06
CA GLU A 56 6.75 22.98 6.55
C GLU A 56 5.21 22.85 6.44
N PHE A 57 4.72 21.71 5.95
CA PHE A 57 3.29 21.44 5.90
C PHE A 57 2.68 21.25 7.28
N ASN A 58 3.46 20.84 8.27
CA ASN A 58 3.08 20.62 9.67
C ASN A 58 1.87 19.69 9.85
N PRO A 59 1.91 18.42 9.38
CA PRO A 59 0.80 17.49 9.50
C PRO A 59 0.62 16.96 10.93
N ASP A 60 -0.60 16.49 11.23
CA ASP A 60 -0.94 15.78 12.45
C ASP A 60 -0.49 14.32 12.39
N ILE A 61 -0.61 13.71 11.18
CA ILE A 61 -0.24 12.32 10.91
C ILE A 61 0.63 12.27 9.66
N VAL A 62 1.75 11.55 9.74
CA VAL A 62 2.63 11.30 8.60
C VAL A 62 2.67 9.81 8.27
N ILE A 63 2.37 9.47 7.02
CA ILE A 63 2.52 8.12 6.50
C ILE A 63 3.84 8.08 5.72
N VAL A 64 4.86 7.50 6.34
CA VAL A 64 6.18 7.30 5.71
C VAL A 64 6.14 6.04 4.87
N ALA A 65 6.05 6.21 3.55
CA ALA A 65 5.89 5.12 2.61
C ALA A 65 7.18 4.83 1.85
N SER A 66 7.60 3.55 1.83
CA SER A 66 8.76 3.09 1.07
C SER A 66 8.67 1.60 0.78
N PRO A 67 9.27 1.12 -0.33
CA PRO A 67 9.31 -0.31 -0.63
C PRO A 67 10.15 -1.12 0.36
N ASN A 68 11.03 -0.47 1.11
CA ASN A 68 11.83 -1.14 2.14
C ASN A 68 12.17 -0.17 3.29
N ALA A 69 11.40 -0.22 4.37
CA ALA A 69 11.59 0.61 5.55
C ALA A 69 12.88 0.29 6.35
N THR A 70 13.60 -0.79 6.02
CA THR A 70 14.87 -1.14 6.69
C THR A 70 16.07 -0.34 6.17
N LEU A 71 15.92 0.36 5.05
CA LEU A 71 17.01 1.14 4.44
C LEU A 71 17.32 2.43 5.22
N PRO A 72 18.56 2.96 5.12
CA PRO A 72 18.98 4.15 5.88
C PRO A 72 18.09 5.38 5.64
N GLY A 73 17.75 5.70 4.39
CA GLY A 73 16.91 6.85 4.07
C GLY A 73 15.51 6.79 4.70
N PRO A 74 14.70 5.73 4.48
CA PRO A 74 13.42 5.54 5.17
C PRO A 74 13.54 5.54 6.70
N LYS A 75 14.61 4.99 7.25
CA LYS A 75 14.90 5.05 8.68
C LYS A 75 15.10 6.49 9.14
N LYS A 76 16.00 7.21 8.49
CA LYS A 76 16.29 8.62 8.76
C LYS A 76 15.01 9.48 8.71
N LEU A 77 14.18 9.29 7.69
CA LEU A 77 12.95 10.06 7.52
C LEU A 77 11.98 9.85 8.70
N ARG A 78 11.68 8.59 9.06
CA ARG A 78 10.75 8.33 10.17
C ARG A 78 11.26 8.84 11.51
N GLU A 79 12.57 8.69 11.79
CA GLU A 79 13.20 9.16 13.04
C GLU A 79 13.20 10.68 13.13
N THR A 80 13.53 11.39 12.04
CA THR A 80 13.50 12.85 11.98
C THR A 80 12.09 13.39 12.26
N LEU A 81 11.08 12.83 11.62
CA LEU A 81 9.69 13.24 11.81
C LEU A 81 9.18 12.93 13.23
N LYS A 82 9.55 11.78 13.79
CA LYS A 82 9.20 11.42 15.16
C LYS A 82 9.86 12.34 16.17
N SER A 83 11.13 12.66 15.98
CA SER A 83 11.88 13.60 16.85
C SER A 83 11.28 15.02 16.81
N ALA A 84 10.62 15.38 15.70
CA ALA A 84 9.85 16.61 15.58
C ALA A 84 8.42 16.50 16.15
N GLY A 85 8.10 15.43 16.89
CA GLY A 85 6.82 15.25 17.57
C GLY A 85 5.66 14.82 16.68
N LYS A 86 5.92 14.27 15.48
CA LYS A 86 4.87 13.83 14.57
C LYS A 86 4.40 12.41 14.87
N ASN A 87 3.09 12.16 14.65
CA ASN A 87 2.52 10.81 14.65
C ASN A 87 2.88 10.13 13.34
N VAL A 88 3.77 9.14 13.40
CA VAL A 88 4.33 8.49 12.21
C VAL A 88 3.80 7.07 12.06
N ILE A 89 3.29 6.77 10.86
CA ILE A 89 2.88 5.43 10.42
C ILE A 89 3.81 5.01 9.29
N VAL A 90 4.48 3.87 9.45
CA VAL A 90 5.35 3.29 8.41
C VAL A 90 4.51 2.40 7.49
N LEU A 91 4.38 2.77 6.22
CA LEU A 91 3.74 1.95 5.18
C LEU A 91 4.82 1.32 4.30
N SER A 92 4.91 -0.01 4.31
CA SER A 92 6.01 -0.70 3.64
C SER A 92 5.65 -2.13 3.21
N ASP A 93 6.49 -2.71 2.42
CA ASP A 93 6.45 -4.07 1.89
C ASP A 93 7.07 -5.09 2.87
N ALA A 94 6.98 -6.36 2.54
CA ALA A 94 7.39 -7.53 3.34
C ALA A 94 8.76 -7.45 4.02
N PRO A 95 9.83 -6.86 3.45
CA PRO A 95 11.12 -6.69 4.15
C PRO A 95 11.02 -5.96 5.50
N ALA A 96 10.05 -5.06 5.66
CA ALA A 96 9.82 -4.32 6.90
C ALA A 96 9.39 -5.19 8.09
N LYS A 97 8.94 -6.44 7.86
CA LYS A 97 8.66 -7.39 8.95
C LYS A 97 9.85 -7.58 9.90
N LYS A 98 11.09 -7.40 9.42
CA LYS A 98 12.31 -7.58 10.20
C LYS A 98 12.50 -6.53 11.29
N ILE A 99 11.83 -5.40 11.18
CA ILE A 99 11.97 -4.26 12.10
C ILE A 99 10.69 -3.96 12.90
N ILE A 100 9.73 -4.88 12.92
CA ILE A 100 8.48 -4.68 13.68
C ILE A 100 8.76 -4.39 15.14
N GLU A 101 9.62 -5.19 15.79
CA GLU A 101 10.00 -4.99 17.19
C GLU A 101 10.65 -3.62 17.44
N GLU A 102 11.52 -3.18 16.53
CA GLU A 102 12.13 -1.83 16.56
C GLU A 102 11.03 -0.76 16.46
N LEU A 103 10.11 -0.87 15.48
CA LEU A 103 9.03 0.09 15.30
C LEU A 103 8.10 0.18 16.51
N GLU A 104 7.79 -0.96 17.14
CA GLU A 104 6.95 -1.00 18.35
C GLU A 104 7.63 -0.38 19.55
N ASN A 105 8.90 -0.72 19.79
CA ASN A 105 9.69 -0.18 20.89
C ASN A 105 9.90 1.33 20.78
N GLU A 106 10.02 1.83 19.56
CA GLU A 106 10.13 3.26 19.28
C GLU A 106 8.77 3.98 19.18
N GLY A 107 7.65 3.26 19.29
CA GLY A 107 6.30 3.83 19.29
C GLY A 107 5.85 4.37 17.93
N PHE A 108 6.28 3.76 16.82
CA PHE A 108 5.73 3.98 15.49
C PHE A 108 4.47 3.16 15.27
N GLY A 109 3.54 3.70 14.46
CA GLY A 109 2.56 2.86 13.79
C GLY A 109 3.18 2.18 12.56
N TYR A 110 2.61 1.05 12.14
CA TYR A 110 3.04 0.41 10.90
C TYR A 110 1.89 -0.29 10.18
N ILE A 111 2.00 -0.32 8.85
CA ILE A 111 1.16 -1.10 7.94
C ILE A 111 2.11 -1.78 6.96
N ILE A 112 2.25 -3.10 7.06
CA ILE A 112 3.14 -3.89 6.19
C ILE A 112 2.28 -4.71 5.24
N VAL A 113 2.44 -4.45 3.93
CA VAL A 113 1.65 -5.06 2.86
C VAL A 113 2.49 -6.12 2.15
N THR A 114 2.29 -7.39 2.48
CA THR A 114 3.18 -8.49 2.03
C THR A 114 3.06 -8.81 0.55
N GLY A 115 1.93 -8.44 -0.08
CA GLY A 115 1.69 -8.63 -1.51
C GLY A 115 2.07 -7.43 -2.39
N ASP A 116 2.63 -6.34 -1.83
CA ASP A 116 3.03 -5.16 -2.57
C ASP A 116 4.45 -5.29 -3.11
N SER A 117 4.57 -5.65 -4.35
CA SER A 117 5.85 -6.00 -4.98
C SER A 117 6.23 -5.07 -6.14
N MET A 118 6.03 -3.75 -6.00
CA MET A 118 6.38 -2.78 -7.07
C MET A 118 7.88 -2.70 -7.41
N ILE A 119 8.69 -3.64 -6.94
CA ILE A 119 10.09 -3.83 -7.31
C ILE A 119 10.19 -5.05 -8.23
N GLY A 120 9.79 -4.90 -9.46
CA GLY A 120 9.81 -6.00 -10.43
C GLY A 120 10.84 -5.81 -11.55
N ALA A 121 11.94 -5.06 -11.32
CA ALA A 121 12.85 -4.70 -12.40
C ALA A 121 14.32 -4.96 -12.09
N ARG A 122 15.01 -5.47 -13.08
CA ARG A 122 16.48 -5.43 -13.24
C ARG A 122 16.79 -4.60 -14.47
N ARG A 123 18.02 -4.10 -14.57
CA ARG A 123 18.43 -3.23 -15.69
C ARG A 123 18.18 -3.89 -17.05
N GLU A 124 18.40 -5.19 -17.13
CA GLU A 124 18.20 -5.99 -18.34
C GLU A 124 16.73 -6.30 -18.65
N PHE A 125 15.82 -5.94 -17.74
CA PHE A 125 14.38 -6.15 -17.83
C PHE A 125 13.61 -4.83 -17.66
N LEU A 126 14.21 -3.71 -18.09
CA LEU A 126 13.60 -2.38 -18.03
C LEU A 126 12.89 -2.05 -19.34
N ASP A 127 11.78 -2.73 -19.61
CA ASP A 127 10.81 -2.31 -20.62
C ASP A 127 9.78 -1.38 -19.95
N PRO A 128 9.67 -0.11 -20.37
CA PRO A 128 8.73 0.83 -19.75
C PRO A 128 7.27 0.39 -19.83
N SER A 129 6.86 -0.23 -20.92
CA SER A 129 5.50 -0.73 -21.10
C SER A 129 5.22 -1.92 -20.19
N GLU A 130 6.14 -2.88 -20.12
CA GLU A 130 6.03 -4.05 -19.26
C GLU A 130 6.02 -3.62 -17.79
N MET A 131 6.84 -2.65 -17.40
CA MET A 131 6.85 -2.11 -16.04
C MET A 131 5.54 -1.42 -15.68
N ALA A 132 4.96 -0.64 -16.60
CA ALA A 132 3.66 -0.01 -16.38
C ALA A 132 2.53 -1.05 -16.20
N LEU A 133 2.53 -2.11 -17.03
CA LEU A 133 1.56 -3.19 -16.91
C LEU A 133 1.72 -3.96 -15.60
N TYR A 134 2.95 -4.32 -15.22
CA TYR A 134 3.22 -5.00 -13.98
C TYR A 134 2.76 -4.19 -12.76
N ASN A 135 3.10 -2.89 -12.70
CA ASN A 135 2.69 -2.02 -11.62
C ASN A 135 1.16 -1.84 -11.57
N SER A 136 0.50 -1.77 -12.72
CA SER A 136 -0.96 -1.75 -12.81
C SER A 136 -1.59 -3.03 -12.26
N ASP A 137 -1.01 -4.17 -12.55
CA ASP A 137 -1.45 -5.47 -12.06
C ASP A 137 -1.28 -5.59 -10.53
N VAL A 138 -0.16 -5.10 -9.97
CA VAL A 138 0.03 -5.01 -8.50
C VAL A 138 -1.07 -4.15 -7.87
N ILE A 139 -1.30 -2.94 -8.40
CA ILE A 139 -2.34 -2.03 -7.91
C ILE A 139 -3.71 -2.68 -7.97
N LYS A 140 -4.02 -3.37 -9.07
CA LYS A 140 -5.28 -4.10 -9.24
C LYS A 140 -5.47 -5.19 -8.18
N VAL A 141 -4.45 -6.01 -7.96
CA VAL A 141 -4.49 -7.06 -6.94
C VAL A 141 -4.75 -6.46 -5.57
N LEU A 142 -3.96 -5.47 -5.14
CA LEU A 142 -4.14 -4.82 -3.84
C LEU A 142 -5.52 -4.19 -3.68
N SER A 143 -6.05 -3.59 -4.75
CA SER A 143 -7.36 -2.92 -4.73
C SER A 143 -8.53 -3.90 -4.65
N ALA A 144 -8.50 -5.00 -5.40
CA ALA A 144 -9.63 -5.92 -5.53
C ALA A 144 -9.65 -7.02 -4.46
N THR A 145 -8.53 -7.30 -3.79
CA THR A 145 -8.44 -8.37 -2.79
C THR A 145 -8.80 -7.94 -1.36
N GLY A 146 -8.90 -6.63 -1.10
CA GLY A 146 -9.21 -6.07 0.22
C GLY A 146 -8.02 -5.46 0.95
N ALA A 147 -6.79 -5.60 0.47
CA ALA A 147 -5.62 -4.99 1.09
C ALA A 147 -5.78 -3.48 1.25
N LEU A 148 -6.26 -2.81 0.20
CA LEU A 148 -6.55 -1.39 0.22
C LEU A 148 -7.59 -1.02 1.30
N ARG A 149 -8.65 -1.83 1.45
CA ARG A 149 -9.65 -1.60 2.49
C ARG A 149 -9.05 -1.75 3.89
N ALA A 150 -8.15 -2.73 4.08
CA ALA A 150 -7.42 -2.89 5.33
C ALA A 150 -6.58 -1.66 5.68
N ILE A 151 -5.84 -1.12 4.71
CA ILE A 151 -5.03 0.10 4.86
C ILE A 151 -5.92 1.28 5.20
N GLN A 152 -7.00 1.48 4.45
CA GLN A 152 -7.95 2.58 4.63
C GLN A 152 -8.52 2.57 6.06
N LEU A 153 -9.07 1.44 6.51
CA LEU A 153 -9.65 1.32 7.85
C LEU A 153 -8.61 1.54 8.97
N ALA A 154 -7.35 1.18 8.74
CA ALA A 154 -6.28 1.41 9.70
C ALA A 154 -5.93 2.90 9.81
N ILE A 155 -5.85 3.60 8.67
CA ILE A 155 -5.57 5.05 8.64
C ILE A 155 -6.77 5.84 9.18
N ASP A 156 -8.01 5.46 8.86
CA ASP A 156 -9.22 6.10 9.39
C ASP A 156 -9.27 6.05 10.91
N ARG A 157 -8.91 4.92 11.52
CA ARG A 157 -8.82 4.80 12.98
C ARG A 157 -7.76 5.72 13.56
N ALA A 158 -6.60 5.86 12.91
CA ALA A 158 -5.58 6.80 13.35
C ALA A 158 -6.06 8.27 13.28
N ILE A 159 -6.82 8.61 12.24
CA ILE A 159 -7.41 9.96 12.06
C ILE A 159 -8.47 10.22 13.15
N GLN A 160 -9.37 9.26 13.40
CA GLN A 160 -10.50 9.44 14.30
C GLN A 160 -10.11 9.37 15.79
N ASN A 161 -9.23 8.46 16.15
CA ASN A 161 -8.95 8.12 17.54
C ASN A 161 -7.50 8.41 17.97
N GLY A 162 -6.61 8.77 17.04
CA GLY A 162 -5.17 8.89 17.29
C GLY A 162 -4.47 7.54 17.51
N GLU A 163 -5.14 6.41 17.25
CA GLU A 163 -4.58 5.07 17.44
C GLU A 163 -3.66 4.71 16.26
N LEU A 164 -2.36 4.63 16.54
CA LEU A 164 -1.39 4.22 15.53
C LEU A 164 -1.54 2.73 15.21
N PRO A 165 -1.68 2.34 13.92
CA PRO A 165 -1.92 0.96 13.54
C PRO A 165 -0.69 0.08 13.79
N LYS A 166 -0.93 -1.20 14.14
CA LYS A 166 0.05 -2.29 14.19
C LYS A 166 -0.45 -3.41 13.28
N LEU A 167 -0.21 -3.28 11.97
CA LEU A 167 -0.89 -4.09 10.98
C LEU A 167 0.07 -4.74 10.00
N VAL A 168 -0.04 -6.06 9.86
CA VAL A 168 0.55 -6.84 8.76
C VAL A 168 -0.60 -7.38 7.92
N ILE A 169 -0.59 -7.05 6.63
CA ILE A 169 -1.62 -7.48 5.68
C ILE A 169 -1.05 -8.64 4.87
N ASP A 170 -1.43 -9.84 5.25
CA ASP A 170 -1.28 -11.08 4.49
C ASP A 170 -2.55 -11.40 3.70
N ALA A 171 -2.59 -12.55 3.03
CA ALA A 171 -3.73 -12.94 2.20
C ALA A 171 -5.04 -13.05 3.00
N TRP A 172 -5.00 -13.56 4.26
CA TRP A 172 -6.19 -13.64 5.10
C TRP A 172 -6.64 -12.26 5.54
N LYS A 173 -5.74 -11.43 6.02
CA LYS A 173 -6.07 -10.08 6.48
C LYS A 173 -6.64 -9.21 5.36
N ALA A 174 -6.13 -9.38 4.13
CA ALA A 174 -6.66 -8.69 2.96
C ALA A 174 -8.14 -9.07 2.72
N VAL A 175 -8.42 -10.38 2.54
CA VAL A 175 -9.79 -10.82 2.17
C VAL A 175 -10.81 -10.60 3.28
N GLU A 176 -10.44 -10.75 4.55
CA GLU A 176 -11.30 -10.42 5.69
C GLU A 176 -11.74 -8.95 5.67
N SER A 177 -10.83 -8.06 5.29
CA SER A 177 -11.11 -6.62 5.27
C SER A 177 -12.06 -6.19 4.14
N CYS A 178 -12.22 -7.00 3.11
CA CYS A 178 -13.12 -6.75 1.99
C CYS A 178 -14.58 -7.15 2.27
N GLU A 179 -14.81 -8.04 3.22
CA GLU A 179 -16.16 -8.54 3.56
C GLU A 179 -16.89 -9.07 2.31
N PHE A 180 -16.30 -10.05 1.61
CA PHE A 180 -16.88 -10.64 0.40
C PHE A 180 -18.24 -11.31 0.69
N ASN A 181 -19.25 -11.00 -0.13
CA ASN A 181 -20.57 -11.65 -0.07
C ASN A 181 -20.58 -12.98 -0.84
N ASN A 182 -19.70 -13.14 -1.83
CA ASN A 182 -19.59 -14.36 -2.59
C ASN A 182 -18.36 -15.18 -2.15
N PRO A 183 -18.52 -16.44 -1.68
CA PRO A 183 -17.40 -17.25 -1.21
C PRO A 183 -16.39 -17.60 -2.31
N TYR A 184 -16.80 -17.67 -3.58
CA TYR A 184 -15.87 -17.87 -4.69
C TYR A 184 -15.11 -16.58 -5.05
N ALA A 185 -15.71 -15.39 -4.84
CA ALA A 185 -14.99 -14.13 -4.92
C ALA A 185 -13.89 -14.07 -3.86
N LEU A 186 -14.20 -14.43 -2.63
CA LEU A 186 -13.21 -14.54 -1.55
C LEU A 186 -12.07 -15.51 -1.91
N ALA A 187 -12.41 -16.72 -2.40
CA ALA A 187 -11.40 -17.71 -2.78
C ALA A 187 -10.47 -17.22 -3.89
N LYS A 188 -11.01 -16.54 -4.92
CA LYS A 188 -10.22 -15.95 -6.01
C LYS A 188 -9.35 -14.78 -5.51
N ALA A 189 -9.87 -13.93 -4.66
CA ALA A 189 -9.13 -12.83 -4.04
C ALA A 189 -7.98 -13.35 -3.17
N PHE A 190 -8.24 -14.37 -2.34
CA PHE A 190 -7.21 -15.03 -1.55
C PHE A 190 -6.10 -15.62 -2.42
N ALA A 191 -6.45 -16.33 -3.50
CA ALA A 191 -5.49 -16.89 -4.44
C ALA A 191 -4.67 -15.78 -5.13
N ALA A 192 -5.32 -14.70 -5.57
CA ALA A 192 -4.65 -13.56 -6.18
C ALA A 192 -3.60 -12.92 -5.27
N TYR A 193 -3.97 -12.67 -4.02
CA TYR A 193 -3.05 -12.08 -3.03
C TYR A 193 -1.91 -13.03 -2.67
N SER A 194 -2.19 -14.31 -2.49
CA SER A 194 -1.17 -15.34 -2.23
C SER A 194 -0.14 -15.43 -3.37
N ILE A 195 -0.58 -15.30 -4.61
CA ILE A 195 0.33 -15.21 -5.76
C ILE A 195 1.17 -13.93 -5.67
N ALA A 196 0.59 -12.78 -5.31
CA ALA A 196 1.32 -11.52 -5.15
C ALA A 196 2.40 -11.61 -4.06
N GLU A 197 2.12 -12.26 -2.92
CA GLU A 197 3.14 -12.54 -1.88
C GLU A 197 4.30 -13.40 -2.42
N LYS A 198 3.97 -14.39 -3.25
CA LYS A 198 5.01 -15.22 -3.89
C LYS A 198 5.82 -14.42 -4.90
N VAL A 199 5.17 -13.56 -5.67
CA VAL A 199 5.84 -12.62 -6.60
C VAL A 199 6.80 -11.71 -5.84
N ALA A 200 6.37 -11.12 -4.72
CA ALA A 200 7.22 -10.26 -3.90
C ALA A 200 8.50 -10.99 -3.42
N ALA A 201 8.37 -12.26 -3.03
CA ALA A 201 9.53 -13.07 -2.65
C ALA A 201 10.47 -13.38 -3.83
N ILE A 202 9.92 -13.67 -5.01
CA ILE A 202 10.70 -13.94 -6.24
C ILE A 202 11.43 -12.69 -6.71
N THR A 203 10.74 -11.54 -6.80
CA THR A 203 11.34 -10.27 -7.23
C THR A 203 12.42 -9.80 -6.28
N THR A 204 12.21 -9.91 -4.97
CA THR A 204 13.24 -9.62 -3.98
C THR A 204 14.49 -10.45 -4.19
N LYS A 205 14.32 -11.77 -4.39
CA LYS A 205 15.46 -12.65 -4.66
C LYS A 205 16.14 -12.31 -5.98
N ALA A 206 15.38 -12.15 -7.06
CA ALA A 206 15.90 -11.86 -8.39
C ALA A 206 16.61 -10.49 -8.47
N CYS A 207 16.05 -9.46 -7.82
CA CYS A 207 16.60 -8.11 -7.92
C CYS A 207 17.78 -7.85 -7.00
N PHE A 208 17.88 -8.52 -5.84
CA PHE A 208 18.87 -8.16 -4.82
C PHE A 208 19.80 -9.28 -4.39
N VAL A 209 19.45 -10.55 -4.61
CA VAL A 209 20.22 -11.70 -4.11
C VAL A 209 20.91 -12.49 -5.23
N GLU A 210 20.17 -12.83 -6.29
CA GLU A 210 20.69 -13.60 -7.41
C GLU A 210 21.64 -12.75 -8.27
N LYS A 211 22.82 -13.29 -8.56
CA LYS A 211 23.87 -12.59 -9.31
C LYS A 211 23.99 -13.04 -10.76
N SER A 212 23.55 -14.27 -11.07
CA SER A 212 23.61 -14.81 -12.43
C SER A 212 22.49 -14.29 -13.29
N ALA A 213 22.81 -13.62 -14.41
CA ALA A 213 21.84 -13.13 -15.37
C ALA A 213 20.96 -14.23 -15.95
N GLU A 214 21.55 -15.41 -16.19
CA GLU A 214 20.83 -16.59 -16.68
C GLU A 214 19.72 -17.06 -15.72
N ARG A 215 19.80 -16.67 -14.44
CA ARG A 215 18.81 -16.99 -13.41
C ARG A 215 17.90 -15.83 -13.09
N TYR A 216 18.43 -14.63 -12.83
CA TYR A 216 17.57 -13.53 -12.41
C TYR A 216 16.66 -13.00 -13.51
N ILE A 217 17.10 -13.00 -14.79
CA ILE A 217 16.25 -12.54 -15.90
C ILE A 217 14.97 -13.40 -16.01
N PRO A 218 15.04 -14.75 -16.15
CA PRO A 218 13.83 -15.55 -16.21
C PRO A 218 13.02 -15.52 -14.90
N MET A 219 13.64 -15.30 -13.73
CA MET A 219 12.90 -15.12 -12.48
C MET A 219 12.07 -13.84 -12.47
N VAL A 220 12.61 -12.71 -12.95
CA VAL A 220 11.86 -11.46 -13.08
C VAL A 220 10.72 -11.62 -14.09
N ALA A 221 10.99 -12.21 -15.25
CA ALA A 221 9.97 -12.48 -16.26
C ALA A 221 8.85 -13.37 -15.70
N ALA A 222 9.18 -14.44 -14.99
CA ALA A 222 8.20 -15.31 -14.36
C ALA A 222 7.37 -14.58 -13.30
N ALA A 223 7.97 -13.69 -12.53
CA ALA A 223 7.27 -12.86 -11.54
C ALA A 223 6.24 -11.95 -12.20
N HIS A 224 6.57 -11.34 -13.34
CA HIS A 224 5.64 -10.51 -14.11
C HIS A 224 4.46 -11.35 -14.65
N GLU A 225 4.70 -12.52 -15.20
CA GLU A 225 3.64 -13.43 -15.65
C GLU A 225 2.74 -13.88 -14.49
N MET A 226 3.32 -14.22 -13.34
CA MET A 226 2.55 -14.59 -12.14
C MET A 226 1.68 -13.43 -11.66
N MET A 227 2.18 -12.18 -11.65
CA MET A 227 1.40 -11.02 -11.24
C MET A 227 0.24 -10.76 -12.21
N ARG A 228 0.44 -10.97 -13.51
CA ARG A 228 -0.62 -10.87 -14.52
C ARG A 228 -1.74 -11.89 -14.27
N TYR A 229 -1.41 -13.12 -13.87
CA TYR A 229 -2.43 -14.10 -13.47
C TYR A 229 -3.12 -13.74 -12.15
N ALA A 230 -2.40 -13.22 -11.18
CA ALA A 230 -2.99 -12.70 -9.95
C ALA A 230 -4.00 -11.58 -10.24
N ALA A 231 -3.66 -10.66 -11.14
CA ALA A 231 -4.54 -9.57 -11.54
C ALA A 231 -5.83 -10.08 -12.23
N ARG A 232 -5.75 -11.13 -13.06
CA ARG A 232 -6.94 -11.77 -13.65
C ARG A 232 -7.85 -12.38 -12.59
N LEU A 233 -7.30 -13.10 -11.62
CA LEU A 233 -8.06 -13.64 -10.49
C LEU A 233 -8.71 -12.53 -9.66
N ALA A 234 -8.02 -11.41 -9.47
CA ALA A 234 -8.55 -10.24 -8.79
C ALA A 234 -9.71 -9.59 -9.56
N ASP A 235 -9.62 -9.48 -10.90
CA ASP A 235 -10.72 -9.04 -11.75
C ASP A 235 -11.93 -9.97 -11.63
N GLU A 236 -11.73 -11.28 -11.70
CA GLU A 236 -12.79 -12.27 -11.57
C GLU A 236 -13.44 -12.23 -10.18
N ALA A 237 -12.66 -12.07 -9.12
CA ALA A 237 -13.19 -11.88 -7.76
C ALA A 237 -14.09 -10.64 -7.69
N ARG A 238 -13.64 -9.52 -8.30
CA ARG A 238 -14.41 -8.27 -8.36
C ARG A 238 -15.72 -8.43 -9.12
N GLU A 239 -15.72 -9.10 -10.26
CA GLU A 239 -16.93 -9.33 -11.06
C GLU A 239 -17.92 -10.25 -10.32
N LEU A 240 -17.46 -11.30 -9.65
CA LEU A 240 -18.31 -12.13 -8.80
C LEU A 240 -18.93 -11.34 -7.65
N GLU A 241 -18.18 -10.46 -7.00
CA GLU A 241 -18.70 -9.62 -5.92
C GLU A 241 -19.72 -8.60 -6.44
N LYS A 242 -19.48 -8.00 -7.62
CA LYS A 242 -20.45 -7.11 -8.28
C LYS A 242 -21.75 -7.82 -8.64
N SER A 243 -21.69 -9.11 -8.96
CA SER A 243 -22.90 -9.90 -9.25
C SER A 243 -23.85 -10.05 -8.05
N CYS A 244 -23.33 -9.86 -6.83
CA CYS A 244 -24.13 -9.79 -5.61
C CYS A 244 -24.81 -8.43 -5.40
N ASP A 245 -24.59 -7.48 -6.30
CA ASP A 245 -25.06 -6.08 -6.24
C ASP A 245 -24.76 -5.40 -4.87
N SER A 246 -23.62 -5.74 -4.27
CA SER A 246 -23.19 -5.17 -2.99
C SER A 246 -21.68 -4.89 -3.02
N VAL A 247 -21.29 -3.66 -3.36
CA VAL A 247 -19.91 -3.21 -3.41
C VAL A 247 -19.72 -1.89 -2.69
N LEU A 248 -18.50 -1.64 -2.21
CA LEU A 248 -18.14 -0.34 -1.68
C LEU A 248 -18.00 0.67 -2.85
N ARG A 249 -18.79 1.72 -2.83
CA ARG A 249 -18.82 2.75 -3.90
C ARG A 249 -18.22 4.07 -3.45
N THR A 250 -18.73 4.59 -2.36
CA THR A 250 -18.28 5.81 -1.72
C THR A 250 -17.77 5.45 -0.35
N PRO A 251 -16.46 5.37 -0.12
CA PRO A 251 -15.94 4.88 1.15
C PRO A 251 -16.21 5.82 2.31
N HIS A 252 -16.33 7.13 2.07
CA HIS A 252 -16.61 8.12 3.10
C HIS A 252 -17.72 9.10 2.71
N ALA A 253 -18.45 9.59 3.71
CA ALA A 253 -19.23 10.80 3.61
C ALA A 253 -18.31 12.03 3.68
N ARG A 254 -18.81 13.22 3.33
CA ARG A 254 -18.04 14.47 3.36
C ARG A 254 -17.46 14.84 4.73
N ASP A 255 -18.11 14.39 5.79
CA ASP A 255 -17.67 14.57 7.18
C ASP A 255 -16.67 13.51 7.67
N GLY A 256 -16.24 12.60 6.79
CA GLY A 256 -15.30 11.53 7.09
C GLY A 256 -15.92 10.26 7.69
N LYS A 257 -17.26 10.18 7.82
CA LYS A 257 -17.92 8.95 8.26
C LYS A 257 -17.67 7.83 7.26
N VAL A 258 -17.19 6.69 7.74
CA VAL A 258 -16.98 5.48 6.93
C VAL A 258 -18.33 4.90 6.50
N LEU A 259 -18.50 4.70 5.20
CA LEU A 259 -19.71 4.17 4.60
C LEU A 259 -19.60 2.67 4.31
N LYS A 260 -20.74 2.03 4.14
CA LYS A 260 -20.87 0.58 3.92
C LYS A 260 -21.07 0.25 2.45
N LYS A 261 -20.94 -1.03 2.11
CA LYS A 261 -21.35 -1.57 0.82
C LYS A 261 -22.84 -1.33 0.60
N THR A 262 -23.19 -0.94 -0.62
CA THR A 262 -24.58 -0.68 -1.02
C THR A 262 -24.88 -1.28 -2.39
N LYS A 263 -26.16 -1.47 -2.71
CA LYS A 263 -26.60 -1.81 -4.06
C LYS A 263 -26.32 -0.65 -5.03
N LEU A 264 -26.26 -0.97 -6.33
CA LEU A 264 -25.90 0.02 -7.36
C LEU A 264 -26.80 1.26 -7.35
N MET A 265 -28.08 1.06 -7.12
CA MET A 265 -29.09 2.13 -7.17
C MET A 265 -29.40 2.74 -5.80
N GLU A 266 -28.81 2.23 -4.73
CA GLU A 266 -28.99 2.77 -3.38
C GLU A 266 -27.98 3.90 -3.09
N LYS A 267 -28.41 4.87 -2.27
CA LYS A 267 -27.48 5.89 -1.76
C LYS A 267 -26.56 5.27 -0.73
N PRO A 268 -25.25 5.56 -0.76
CA PRO A 268 -24.31 5.17 0.30
C PRO A 268 -24.76 5.74 1.66
N SER A 269 -24.68 4.90 2.71
CA SER A 269 -25.13 5.25 4.07
C SER A 269 -24.16 4.78 5.15
#